data_f33446ee239121e2ec8993a753c85444
#
_entry.id   f33446ee239121e2ec8993a753c85444
#
_cell.length_a   1.000
_cell.length_b   1.000
_cell.length_c   1.000
_cell.angle_alpha   90.00
_cell.angle_beta   90.00
_cell.angle_gamma   90.00
#
_symmetry.space_group_name_H-M   'P 1'
#
loop_
_entity.id
_entity.type
_entity.pdbx_description
1 polymer ?
#
loop_
_entity_poly.entity_id
_entity_poly.type
_entity_poly.pdbx_seq_one_letter_code
_entity_poly.pdbx_strand_id
1 'polypeptide(L)'
;INWGNSRLSESMPYVETDLNKHSAIALACNKLKTFTKLTGAGFDDVPDWTAWIEEAKGWIESGDKVYCRTSLTSHSGGGIVIASEVDSLVTAPLYTRATKHKYEYRVHVFRESVIDVQQKKRRIGWTGGDTGIRNHSNGYVYARADINYPAELEQAAIKAVKILGLDFGAVDIGYRERDNKVFVFEVNTAPGLVGTTLEKYTQTFKEYANE
;
A
#
# COMPACT_ATOMS: atom_id res chain seq x y z
N ILE A 1 5.64 14.88 -14.96
CA ILE A 1 4.95 13.98 -14.03
C ILE A 1 5.17 12.54 -14.47
N ASN A 2 5.69 11.70 -13.58
CA ASN A 2 5.84 10.27 -13.84
C ASN A 2 4.75 9.47 -13.10
N TRP A 3 3.83 8.87 -13.85
CA TRP A 3 2.73 8.08 -13.34
C TRP A 3 3.07 6.57 -13.37
N GLY A 4 3.88 6.14 -12.39
CA GLY A 4 4.20 4.71 -12.16
C GLY A 4 5.22 4.07 -13.08
N ASN A 5 5.89 4.82 -13.95
CA ASN A 5 6.92 4.24 -14.80
C ASN A 5 8.25 4.12 -14.03
N SER A 6 8.62 2.89 -13.70
CA SER A 6 9.87 2.56 -13.00
C SER A 6 11.08 2.33 -13.94
N ARG A 7 10.87 2.33 -15.26
CA ARG A 7 11.90 2.05 -16.26
C ARG A 7 12.15 3.27 -17.12
N LEU A 8 13.41 3.62 -17.29
CA LEU A 8 13.83 4.51 -18.37
C LEU A 8 13.78 3.68 -19.66
N SER A 9 12.96 4.10 -20.62
CA SER A 9 12.98 3.50 -21.95
C SER A 9 14.22 4.01 -22.70
N GLU A 10 15.04 3.10 -23.24
CA GLU A 10 16.20 3.45 -24.08
C GLU A 10 15.79 4.24 -25.33
N SER A 11 14.52 4.14 -25.72
CA SER A 11 13.96 4.84 -26.90
C SER A 11 13.39 6.24 -26.58
N MET A 12 13.30 6.62 -25.29
CA MET A 12 12.86 7.97 -24.93
C MET A 12 14.07 8.80 -24.48
N PRO A 13 14.22 10.03 -24.98
CA PRO A 13 15.20 10.93 -24.40
C PRO A 13 14.90 11.08 -22.91
N TYR A 14 15.96 11.17 -22.09
CA TYR A 14 15.83 11.40 -20.64
C TYR A 14 15.01 12.66 -20.44
N VAL A 15 13.76 12.47 -20.00
CA VAL A 15 12.89 13.57 -19.57
C VAL A 15 13.03 13.63 -18.06
N GLU A 16 13.70 14.65 -17.55
CA GLU A 16 13.69 14.95 -16.14
C GLU A 16 12.23 15.19 -15.72
N THR A 17 11.74 14.34 -14.84
CA THR A 17 10.38 14.48 -14.33
C THR A 17 10.42 15.26 -13.03
N ASP A 18 9.70 16.36 -12.97
CA ASP A 18 9.58 17.19 -11.76
C ASP A 18 8.90 16.43 -10.60
N LEU A 19 8.03 15.49 -10.92
CA LEU A 19 7.27 14.72 -9.95
C LEU A 19 7.46 13.22 -10.16
N ASN A 20 7.74 12.50 -9.07
CA ASN A 20 8.01 11.06 -8.97
C ASN A 20 9.18 10.58 -9.83
N LYS A 21 10.37 10.66 -9.30
CA LYS A 21 11.59 10.13 -9.95
C LYS A 21 11.47 8.61 -10.19
N HIS A 22 12.03 8.13 -11.30
CA HIS A 22 12.05 6.69 -11.64
C HIS A 22 12.61 5.81 -10.52
N SER A 23 13.66 6.26 -9.83
CA SER A 23 14.25 5.52 -8.71
C SER A 23 13.30 5.37 -7.52
N ALA A 24 12.52 6.41 -7.20
CA ALA A 24 11.53 6.36 -6.13
C ALA A 24 10.37 5.43 -6.49
N ILE A 25 9.90 5.46 -7.75
CA ILE A 25 8.88 4.53 -8.24
C ILE A 25 9.41 3.09 -8.20
N ALA A 26 10.63 2.83 -8.69
CA ALA A 26 11.23 1.49 -8.67
C ALA A 26 11.40 0.94 -7.24
N LEU A 27 11.70 1.82 -6.28
CA LEU A 27 11.75 1.48 -4.86
C LEU A 27 10.36 1.09 -4.36
N ALA A 28 9.34 1.93 -4.57
CA ALA A 28 7.99 1.75 -4.07
C ALA A 28 7.27 0.55 -4.73
N CYS A 29 7.56 0.24 -5.99
CA CYS A 29 7.01 -0.93 -6.67
C CYS A 29 7.53 -2.26 -6.13
N ASN A 30 8.64 -2.28 -5.39
CA ASN A 30 9.19 -3.50 -4.80
C ASN A 30 8.90 -3.55 -3.30
N LYS A 31 7.99 -4.44 -2.89
CA LYS A 31 7.51 -4.52 -1.49
C LYS A 31 8.61 -4.75 -0.47
N LEU A 32 9.60 -5.58 -0.77
CA LEU A 32 10.74 -5.81 0.14
C LEU A 32 11.57 -4.55 0.31
N LYS A 33 11.90 -3.87 -0.79
CA LYS A 33 12.64 -2.60 -0.74
C LYS A 33 11.86 -1.51 -0.02
N THR A 34 10.53 -1.46 -0.22
CA THR A 34 9.63 -0.53 0.48
C THR A 34 9.71 -0.73 1.99
N PHE A 35 9.48 -1.95 2.49
CA PHE A 35 9.56 -2.21 3.93
C PHE A 35 10.95 -1.97 4.50
N THR A 36 12.01 -2.43 3.82
CA THR A 36 13.40 -2.15 4.23
C THR A 36 13.66 -0.64 4.35
N LYS A 37 13.20 0.16 3.37
CA LYS A 37 13.40 1.61 3.39
C LYS A 37 12.62 2.29 4.50
N LEU A 38 11.35 1.90 4.70
CA LEU A 38 10.49 2.45 5.74
C LEU A 38 11.05 2.15 7.14
N THR A 39 11.32 0.86 7.45
CA THR A 39 11.84 0.46 8.75
C THR A 39 13.24 0.99 9.01
N GLY A 40 14.10 1.03 7.99
CA GLY A 40 15.43 1.63 8.08
C GLY A 40 15.43 3.15 8.36
N ALA A 41 14.30 3.83 8.09
CA ALA A 41 14.07 5.24 8.43
C ALA A 41 13.35 5.42 9.79
N GLY A 42 13.19 4.37 10.58
CA GLY A 42 12.48 4.42 11.87
C GLY A 42 10.97 4.60 11.72
N PHE A 43 10.38 4.07 10.64
CA PHE A 43 8.93 4.08 10.43
C PHE A 43 8.36 2.73 10.86
N ASP A 44 7.66 2.72 12.00
CA ASP A 44 7.18 1.50 12.67
C ASP A 44 5.72 1.16 12.31
N ASP A 45 5.05 2.02 11.52
CA ASP A 45 3.67 1.81 11.07
C ASP A 45 3.60 0.89 9.84
N VAL A 46 4.28 -0.25 9.92
CA VAL A 46 4.24 -1.34 8.95
C VAL A 46 3.89 -2.65 9.64
N PRO A 47 3.37 -3.65 8.93
CA PRO A 47 3.26 -5.01 9.49
C PRO A 47 4.63 -5.55 9.90
N ASP A 48 4.67 -6.47 10.86
CA ASP A 48 5.87 -7.29 11.06
C ASP A 48 6.18 -8.02 9.75
N TRP A 49 7.42 -7.97 9.31
CA TRP A 49 7.85 -8.57 8.05
C TRP A 49 9.24 -9.19 8.16
N THR A 50 9.48 -10.21 7.34
CA THR A 50 10.78 -10.87 7.25
C THR A 50 11.02 -11.44 5.86
N ALA A 51 12.28 -11.65 5.49
CA ALA A 51 12.69 -12.45 4.33
C ALA A 51 13.02 -13.91 4.72
N TRP A 52 12.95 -14.26 6.00
CA TRP A 52 13.36 -15.55 6.52
C TRP A 52 12.15 -16.43 6.82
N ILE A 53 12.10 -17.61 6.19
CA ILE A 53 10.99 -18.55 6.35
C ILE A 53 10.86 -19.08 7.78
N GLU A 54 11.98 -19.26 8.50
CA GLU A 54 11.97 -19.76 9.88
C GLU A 54 11.32 -18.75 10.84
N GLU A 55 11.51 -17.46 10.63
CA GLU A 55 10.82 -16.44 11.42
C GLU A 55 9.32 -16.43 11.14
N ALA A 56 8.95 -16.52 9.84
CA ALA A 56 7.55 -16.65 9.43
C ALA A 56 6.87 -17.89 10.01
N LYS A 57 7.59 -19.01 10.11
CA LYS A 57 7.15 -20.24 10.77
C LYS A 57 6.87 -20.00 12.25
N GLY A 58 7.76 -19.29 12.97
CA GLY A 58 7.56 -18.93 14.37
C GLY A 58 6.29 -18.12 14.62
N TRP A 59 5.90 -17.23 13.68
CA TRP A 59 4.62 -16.52 13.78
C TRP A 59 3.41 -17.44 13.65
N ILE A 60 3.47 -18.44 12.74
CA ILE A 60 2.39 -19.44 12.60
C ILE A 60 2.28 -20.30 13.85
N GLU A 61 3.41 -20.77 14.40
CA GLU A 61 3.46 -21.55 15.64
C GLU A 61 2.91 -20.76 16.84
N SER A 62 2.99 -19.42 16.79
CA SER A 62 2.38 -18.50 17.77
C SER A 62 0.89 -18.22 17.50
N GLY A 63 0.26 -18.88 16.50
CA GLY A 63 -1.15 -18.77 16.17
C GLY A 63 -1.52 -17.59 15.26
N ASP A 64 -0.55 -16.96 14.60
CA ASP A 64 -0.82 -15.91 13.64
C ASP A 64 -0.82 -16.45 12.19
N LYS A 65 -1.51 -15.73 11.31
CA LYS A 65 -1.46 -15.97 9.86
C LYS A 65 -0.30 -15.21 9.25
N VAL A 66 0.25 -15.76 8.17
CA VAL A 66 1.34 -15.18 7.39
C VAL A 66 0.91 -15.02 5.94
N TYR A 67 1.20 -13.87 5.35
CA TYR A 67 1.08 -13.63 3.92
C TYR A 67 2.44 -13.86 3.27
N CYS A 68 2.58 -14.97 2.55
CA CYS A 68 3.76 -15.30 1.75
C CYS A 68 3.64 -14.54 0.42
N ARG A 69 4.48 -13.55 0.20
CA ARG A 69 4.49 -12.72 -1.01
C ARG A 69 5.48 -13.33 -2.01
N THR A 70 4.99 -14.21 -2.89
CA THR A 70 5.80 -14.91 -3.89
C THR A 70 6.25 -13.99 -5.03
N SER A 71 5.65 -12.81 -5.15
CA SER A 71 6.05 -11.74 -6.06
C SER A 71 6.17 -10.42 -5.31
N LEU A 72 7.27 -9.70 -5.52
CA LEU A 72 7.54 -8.40 -4.89
C LEU A 72 6.91 -7.21 -5.62
N THR A 73 6.52 -7.39 -6.89
CA THR A 73 6.02 -6.32 -7.77
C THR A 73 4.58 -6.51 -8.25
N SER A 74 3.90 -7.57 -7.79
CA SER A 74 2.51 -7.84 -8.16
C SER A 74 1.55 -6.82 -7.58
N HIS A 75 0.44 -6.58 -8.30
CA HIS A 75 -0.65 -5.69 -7.92
C HIS A 75 -1.90 -6.49 -7.50
N SER A 76 -2.83 -5.81 -6.82
CA SER A 76 -4.17 -6.34 -6.50
C SER A 76 -4.20 -7.67 -5.74
N GLY A 77 -3.18 -7.94 -4.93
CA GLY A 77 -3.07 -9.20 -4.15
C GLY A 77 -2.54 -10.40 -4.95
N GLY A 78 -2.10 -10.20 -6.20
CA GLY A 78 -1.42 -11.24 -6.96
C GLY A 78 -0.14 -11.71 -6.26
N GLY A 79 0.15 -13.03 -6.34
CA GLY A 79 1.33 -13.61 -5.71
C GLY A 79 1.31 -13.63 -4.18
N ILE A 80 0.13 -13.58 -3.55
CA ILE A 80 -0.03 -13.78 -2.11
C ILE A 80 -0.59 -15.18 -1.84
N VAL A 81 0.14 -15.95 -1.04
CA VAL A 81 -0.34 -17.21 -0.43
C VAL A 81 -0.52 -16.94 1.06
N ILE A 82 -1.69 -17.28 1.59
CA ILE A 82 -1.98 -17.12 3.03
C ILE A 82 -1.71 -18.45 3.72
N ALA A 83 -0.78 -18.44 4.67
CA ALA A 83 -0.46 -19.59 5.51
C ALA A 83 -1.02 -19.38 6.92
N SER A 84 -1.76 -20.37 7.42
CA SER A 84 -2.27 -20.45 8.80
C SER A 84 -1.74 -21.66 9.55
N GLU A 85 -1.07 -22.55 8.84
CA GLU A 85 -0.41 -23.76 9.35
C GLU A 85 0.97 -23.88 8.72
N VAL A 86 1.90 -24.51 9.41
CA VAL A 86 3.30 -24.64 8.96
C VAL A 86 3.36 -25.32 7.59
N ASP A 87 2.54 -26.34 7.36
CA ASP A 87 2.51 -27.10 6.10
C ASP A 87 1.95 -26.29 4.91
N SER A 88 1.24 -25.18 5.19
CA SER A 88 0.76 -24.25 4.17
C SER A 88 1.76 -23.12 3.83
N LEU A 89 2.89 -23.06 4.53
CA LEU A 89 3.92 -22.05 4.31
C LEU A 89 4.70 -22.38 3.02
N VAL A 90 4.78 -21.41 2.12
CA VAL A 90 5.52 -21.54 0.86
C VAL A 90 6.76 -20.66 0.86
N THR A 91 7.78 -21.08 0.12
CA THR A 91 8.98 -20.25 -0.08
C THR A 91 8.62 -18.96 -0.82
N ALA A 92 8.97 -17.83 -0.23
CA ALA A 92 8.69 -16.52 -0.78
C ALA A 92 9.84 -15.53 -0.42
N PRO A 93 10.08 -14.51 -1.25
CA PRO A 93 11.08 -13.49 -0.96
C PRO A 93 10.68 -12.52 0.17
N LEU A 94 9.41 -12.53 0.60
CA LEU A 94 8.90 -11.66 1.65
C LEU A 94 7.70 -12.33 2.35
N TYR A 95 7.72 -12.29 3.66
CA TYR A 95 6.62 -12.71 4.54
C TYR A 95 6.14 -11.52 5.36
N THR A 96 4.83 -11.40 5.54
CA THR A 96 4.24 -10.39 6.41
C THR A 96 3.25 -11.05 7.36
N ARG A 97 3.35 -10.71 8.65
CA ARG A 97 2.43 -11.19 9.70
C ARG A 97 1.08 -10.49 9.57
N ALA A 98 0.00 -11.21 9.76
CA ALA A 98 -1.34 -10.65 9.71
C ALA A 98 -1.60 -9.66 10.85
N THR A 99 -2.06 -8.46 10.51
CA THR A 99 -2.18 -7.34 11.46
C THR A 99 -3.48 -7.30 12.25
N LYS A 100 -4.46 -8.19 12.01
CA LYS A 100 -5.78 -8.23 12.71
C LYS A 100 -6.49 -6.86 12.74
N HIS A 101 -6.38 -6.07 11.65
CA HIS A 101 -7.03 -4.76 11.49
C HIS A 101 -8.50 -4.90 11.08
N LYS A 102 -9.35 -3.95 11.52
CA LYS A 102 -10.78 -3.91 11.18
C LYS A 102 -11.05 -3.16 9.90
N TYR A 103 -10.42 -2.01 9.73
CA TYR A 103 -10.60 -1.12 8.60
C TYR A 103 -9.38 -1.06 7.71
N GLU A 104 -9.60 -0.81 6.43
CA GLU A 104 -8.53 -0.57 5.46
C GLU A 104 -8.90 0.63 4.60
N TYR A 105 -7.94 1.51 4.41
CA TYR A 105 -8.09 2.77 3.69
C TYR A 105 -7.07 2.86 2.56
N ARG A 106 -7.42 3.65 1.56
CA ARG A 106 -6.49 4.17 0.57
C ARG A 106 -6.42 5.68 0.75
N VAL A 107 -5.22 6.18 1.06
CA VAL A 107 -4.95 7.60 1.30
C VAL A 107 -4.12 8.12 0.15
N HIS A 108 -4.68 9.06 -0.60
CA HIS A 108 -3.97 9.71 -1.70
C HIS A 108 -3.23 10.92 -1.17
N VAL A 109 -1.94 10.95 -1.42
CA VAL A 109 -1.03 12.00 -0.95
C VAL A 109 -0.42 12.71 -2.14
N PHE A 110 -0.31 14.02 -2.04
CA PHE A 110 0.50 14.86 -2.91
C PHE A 110 1.40 15.73 -2.03
N ARG A 111 2.72 15.51 -2.12
CA ARG A 111 3.71 16.14 -1.24
C ARG A 111 3.38 15.94 0.24
N GLU A 112 3.11 17.02 0.98
CA GLU A 112 2.80 16.97 2.42
C GLU A 112 1.29 17.07 2.70
N SER A 113 0.45 16.88 1.68
CA SER A 113 -1.01 17.01 1.79
C SER A 113 -1.75 15.75 1.40
N VAL A 114 -2.77 15.39 2.17
CA VAL A 114 -3.74 14.36 1.78
C VAL A 114 -4.78 15.00 0.87
N ILE A 115 -4.94 14.44 -0.33
CA ILE A 115 -5.88 14.95 -1.33
C ILE A 115 -7.17 14.13 -1.39
N ASP A 116 -7.14 12.88 -0.95
CA ASP A 116 -8.33 12.01 -0.91
C ASP A 116 -8.15 10.86 0.08
N VAL A 117 -9.21 10.47 0.76
CA VAL A 117 -9.26 9.28 1.62
C VAL A 117 -10.44 8.41 1.20
N GLN A 118 -10.19 7.13 1.04
CA GLN A 118 -11.18 6.14 0.67
C GLN A 118 -11.08 4.94 1.62
N GLN A 119 -12.23 4.44 2.09
CA GLN A 119 -12.28 3.20 2.85
C GLN A 119 -12.61 2.02 1.93
N LYS A 120 -11.88 0.91 2.06
CA LYS A 120 -12.24 -0.35 1.42
C LYS A 120 -13.43 -0.97 2.17
N LYS A 121 -14.64 -0.80 1.65
CA LYS A 121 -15.88 -1.38 2.19
C LYS A 121 -16.32 -2.57 1.35
N ARG A 122 -16.91 -3.57 1.99
CA ARG A 122 -17.52 -4.69 1.26
C ARG A 122 -18.74 -4.20 0.46
N ARG A 123 -18.83 -4.63 -0.80
CA ARG A 123 -19.97 -4.31 -1.68
C ARG A 123 -21.26 -4.86 -1.06
N ILE A 124 -22.32 -4.06 -1.08
CA ILE A 124 -23.65 -4.49 -0.65
C ILE A 124 -24.10 -5.67 -1.54
N GLY A 125 -24.63 -6.72 -0.92
CA GLY A 125 -25.06 -7.94 -1.62
C GLY A 125 -23.94 -8.89 -2.05
N TRP A 126 -22.69 -8.68 -1.62
CA TRP A 126 -21.61 -9.63 -1.88
C TRP A 126 -21.82 -10.94 -1.11
N THR A 127 -21.85 -12.06 -1.84
CA THR A 127 -22.08 -13.42 -1.28
C THR A 127 -20.79 -14.26 -1.21
N GLY A 128 -19.68 -13.78 -1.73
CA GLY A 128 -18.38 -14.45 -1.65
C GLY A 128 -17.81 -14.45 -0.22
N GLY A 129 -16.98 -15.45 0.08
CA GLY A 129 -16.31 -15.57 1.38
C GLY A 129 -15.28 -14.47 1.64
N ASP A 130 -14.77 -14.43 2.87
CA ASP A 130 -13.64 -13.59 3.23
C ASP A 130 -12.33 -14.31 2.93
N THR A 131 -11.60 -13.83 1.95
CA THR A 131 -10.30 -14.38 1.54
C THR A 131 -9.13 -13.78 2.31
N GLY A 132 -9.38 -12.81 3.22
CA GLY A 132 -8.33 -12.04 3.90
C GLY A 132 -7.64 -11.00 3.01
N ILE A 133 -7.98 -10.94 1.72
CA ILE A 133 -7.42 -9.97 0.76
C ILE A 133 -8.54 -9.03 0.31
N ARG A 134 -8.41 -7.73 0.60
CA ARG A 134 -9.42 -6.72 0.32
C ARG A 134 -9.14 -6.04 -1.03
N ASN A 135 -9.64 -6.63 -2.09
CA ASN A 135 -9.58 -6.10 -3.45
C ASN A 135 -10.94 -6.17 -4.15
N HIS A 136 -11.03 -5.61 -5.36
CA HIS A 136 -12.28 -5.57 -6.13
C HIS A 136 -12.82 -6.98 -6.44
N SER A 137 -11.94 -7.93 -6.77
CA SER A 137 -12.32 -9.32 -7.08
C SER A 137 -12.91 -10.05 -5.87
N ASN A 138 -12.57 -9.62 -4.66
CA ASN A 138 -13.11 -10.13 -3.40
C ASN A 138 -14.27 -9.28 -2.86
N GLY A 139 -14.92 -8.50 -3.72
CA GLY A 139 -16.14 -7.74 -3.41
C GLY A 139 -15.91 -6.46 -2.63
N TYR A 140 -14.70 -5.88 -2.64
CA TYR A 140 -14.45 -4.60 -2.00
C TYR A 140 -14.53 -3.44 -2.99
N VAL A 141 -15.04 -2.32 -2.50
CA VAL A 141 -15.14 -1.04 -3.21
C VAL A 141 -14.53 0.09 -2.38
N TYR A 142 -14.11 1.15 -3.05
CA TYR A 142 -13.59 2.34 -2.41
C TYR A 142 -14.73 3.32 -2.11
N ALA A 143 -15.06 3.50 -0.83
CA ALA A 143 -16.11 4.39 -0.36
C ALA A 143 -15.52 5.67 0.24
N ARG A 144 -16.18 6.82 0.01
CA ARG A 144 -15.85 8.12 0.61
C ARG A 144 -16.89 8.59 1.61
N ALA A 145 -18.14 8.18 1.42
CA ALA A 145 -19.23 8.52 2.34
C ALA A 145 -19.17 7.67 3.61
N ASP A 146 -19.55 8.29 4.74
CA ASP A 146 -19.66 7.64 6.04
C ASP A 146 -18.39 6.89 6.46
N ILE A 147 -17.23 7.52 6.24
CA ILE A 147 -15.93 7.02 6.69
C ILE A 147 -15.45 7.85 7.88
N ASN A 148 -14.87 7.14 8.85
CA ASN A 148 -14.20 7.75 10.00
C ASN A 148 -12.84 7.11 10.16
N TYR A 149 -11.81 7.93 10.37
CA TYR A 149 -10.43 7.48 10.51
C TYR A 149 -9.65 8.41 11.43
N PRO A 150 -8.61 7.92 12.10
CA PRO A 150 -7.78 8.74 12.99
C PRO A 150 -6.78 9.60 12.19
N ALA A 151 -6.34 10.70 12.78
CA ALA A 151 -5.34 11.60 12.18
C ALA A 151 -4.01 10.91 11.89
N GLU A 152 -3.64 9.91 12.67
CA GLU A 152 -2.45 9.07 12.51
C GLU A 152 -2.40 8.39 11.14
N LEU A 153 -3.56 8.09 10.56
CA LEU A 153 -3.66 7.48 9.22
C LEU A 153 -3.14 8.42 8.13
N GLU A 154 -3.48 9.70 8.18
CA GLU A 154 -2.97 10.71 7.24
C GLU A 154 -1.47 10.97 7.45
N GLN A 155 -1.04 11.09 8.70
CA GLN A 155 0.35 11.28 9.06
C GLN A 155 1.24 10.13 8.59
N ALA A 156 0.78 8.88 8.78
CA ALA A 156 1.50 7.70 8.31
C ALA A 156 1.59 7.67 6.77
N ALA A 157 0.52 8.05 6.06
CA ALA A 157 0.52 8.11 4.60
C ALA A 157 1.53 9.14 4.07
N ILE A 158 1.51 10.37 4.59
CA ILE A 158 2.43 11.46 4.21
C ILE A 158 3.87 11.04 4.48
N LYS A 159 4.14 10.50 5.69
CA LYS A 159 5.48 10.07 6.09
C LYS A 159 6.01 8.94 5.19
N ALA A 160 5.17 7.95 4.85
CA ALA A 160 5.56 6.85 3.98
C ALA A 160 5.92 7.34 2.56
N VAL A 161 5.10 8.19 1.95
CA VAL A 161 5.37 8.79 0.63
C VAL A 161 6.69 9.58 0.65
N LYS A 162 6.91 10.40 1.68
CA LYS A 162 8.13 11.20 1.86
C LYS A 162 9.39 10.33 2.02
N ILE A 163 9.36 9.29 2.84
CA ILE A 163 10.50 8.37 3.07
C ILE A 163 10.89 7.64 1.77
N LEU A 164 9.90 7.28 0.95
CA LEU A 164 10.15 6.62 -0.33
C LEU A 164 10.66 7.59 -1.42
N GLY A 165 10.70 8.90 -1.13
CA GLY A 165 11.14 9.93 -2.07
C GLY A 165 10.13 10.17 -3.20
N LEU A 166 8.86 9.89 -2.95
CA LEU A 166 7.77 10.15 -3.86
C LEU A 166 7.16 11.54 -3.60
N ASP A 167 6.73 12.21 -4.65
CA ASP A 167 5.99 13.46 -4.57
C ASP A 167 4.49 13.20 -4.40
N PHE A 168 4.01 12.09 -4.95
CA PHE A 168 2.62 11.66 -4.80
C PHE A 168 2.49 10.14 -4.86
N GLY A 169 1.39 9.63 -4.28
CA GLY A 169 1.04 8.22 -4.33
C GLY A 169 -0.24 7.94 -3.57
N ALA A 170 -0.73 6.70 -3.67
CA ALA A 170 -1.85 6.23 -2.87
C ALA A 170 -1.38 5.12 -1.93
N VAL A 171 -1.55 5.35 -0.63
CA VAL A 171 -1.08 4.47 0.43
C VAL A 171 -2.21 3.59 0.92
N ASP A 172 -2.05 2.28 0.85
CA ASP A 172 -3.00 1.32 1.44
C ASP A 172 -2.63 1.08 2.90
N ILE A 173 -3.55 1.40 3.81
CA ILE A 173 -3.33 1.41 5.26
C ILE A 173 -4.42 0.64 5.98
N GLY A 174 -4.03 -0.33 6.81
CA GLY A 174 -4.91 -0.96 7.79
C GLY A 174 -5.01 -0.15 9.07
N TYR A 175 -6.18 -0.15 9.70
CA TYR A 175 -6.41 0.50 10.98
C TYR A 175 -7.02 -0.45 12.00
N ARG A 176 -6.41 -0.50 13.18
CA ARG A 176 -6.82 -1.31 14.33
C ARG A 176 -7.26 -0.41 15.48
N GLU A 177 -8.59 -0.29 15.67
CA GLU A 177 -9.20 0.63 16.64
C GLU A 177 -8.77 0.40 18.09
N ARG A 178 -8.62 -0.89 18.50
CA ARG A 178 -8.41 -1.23 19.91
C ARG A 178 -7.17 -0.58 20.54
N ASP A 179 -6.16 -0.26 19.74
CA ASP A 179 -4.89 0.33 20.15
C ASP A 179 -4.45 1.51 19.28
N ASN A 180 -5.39 2.03 18.48
CA ASN A 180 -5.20 3.17 17.57
C ASN A 180 -3.99 2.97 16.64
N LYS A 181 -3.71 1.74 16.21
CA LYS A 181 -2.54 1.41 15.39
C LYS A 181 -2.88 1.38 13.91
N VAL A 182 -2.03 2.01 13.10
CA VAL A 182 -2.08 1.98 11.64
C VAL A 182 -0.97 1.08 11.08
N PHE A 183 -1.19 0.54 9.86
CA PHE A 183 -0.23 -0.34 9.18
C PHE A 183 -0.21 -0.02 7.70
N VAL A 184 0.88 0.54 7.21
CA VAL A 184 1.11 0.78 5.78
C VAL A 184 1.45 -0.53 5.10
N PHE A 185 0.62 -0.97 4.16
CA PHE A 185 0.77 -2.22 3.42
C PHE A 185 1.48 -2.04 2.08
N GLU A 186 1.19 -0.92 1.41
CA GLU A 186 1.66 -0.66 0.05
C GLU A 186 1.55 0.83 -0.27
N VAL A 187 2.47 1.34 -1.11
CA VAL A 187 2.36 2.66 -1.72
C VAL A 187 2.25 2.50 -3.23
N ASN A 188 1.10 2.87 -3.77
CA ASN A 188 0.79 2.79 -5.19
C ASN A 188 1.24 4.08 -5.89
N THR A 189 2.17 3.97 -6.83
CA THR A 189 2.74 5.10 -7.58
C THR A 189 1.93 5.47 -8.83
N ALA A 190 0.95 4.63 -9.20
CA ALA A 190 0.02 4.86 -10.30
C ALA A 190 -1.39 4.44 -9.89
N PRO A 191 -2.02 5.11 -8.90
CA PRO A 191 -3.39 4.80 -8.53
C PRO A 191 -4.36 5.04 -9.69
N GLY A 192 -5.43 4.23 -9.74
CA GLY A 192 -6.42 4.37 -10.81
C GLY A 192 -7.09 5.74 -10.78
N LEU A 193 -7.13 6.40 -11.94
CA LEU A 193 -7.74 7.72 -12.14
C LEU A 193 -9.16 7.55 -12.67
N VAL A 194 -10.14 7.35 -11.78
CA VAL A 194 -11.56 7.19 -12.14
C VAL A 194 -12.43 8.09 -11.25
N GLY A 195 -13.40 8.77 -11.86
CA GLY A 195 -14.37 9.61 -11.15
C GLY A 195 -13.68 10.67 -10.26
N THR A 196 -14.13 10.79 -9.03
CA THR A 196 -13.64 11.79 -8.07
C THR A 196 -12.12 11.73 -7.82
N THR A 197 -11.49 10.55 -7.94
CA THR A 197 -10.02 10.46 -7.83
C THR A 197 -9.34 11.25 -8.96
N LEU A 198 -9.84 11.11 -10.20
CA LEU A 198 -9.33 11.87 -11.35
C LEU A 198 -9.51 13.38 -11.14
N GLU A 199 -10.68 13.80 -10.66
CA GLU A 199 -10.99 15.22 -10.40
C GLU A 199 -10.01 15.80 -9.38
N LYS A 200 -9.78 15.13 -8.27
CA LYS A 200 -8.87 15.56 -7.20
C LYS A 200 -7.43 15.67 -7.69
N TYR A 201 -6.89 14.67 -8.38
CA TYR A 201 -5.54 14.76 -8.95
C TYR A 201 -5.44 15.85 -10.00
N THR A 202 -6.45 16.02 -10.86
CA THR A 202 -6.48 17.08 -11.88
C THR A 202 -6.42 18.46 -11.24
N GLN A 203 -7.20 18.68 -10.18
CA GLN A 203 -7.20 19.94 -9.45
C GLN A 203 -5.84 20.19 -8.79
N THR A 204 -5.31 19.21 -8.08
CA THR A 204 -4.01 19.30 -7.39
C THR A 204 -2.86 19.60 -8.37
N PHE A 205 -2.82 18.93 -9.53
CA PHE A 205 -1.77 19.20 -10.52
C PHE A 205 -1.91 20.54 -11.20
N LYS A 206 -3.14 21.05 -11.40
CA LYS A 206 -3.36 22.41 -11.91
C LYS A 206 -2.89 23.47 -10.92
N GLU A 207 -3.17 23.29 -9.64
CA GLU A 207 -2.71 24.18 -8.58
C GLU A 207 -1.17 24.20 -8.55
N TYR A 208 -0.54 23.04 -8.52
CA TYR A 208 0.91 22.92 -8.57
C TYR A 208 1.57 23.55 -9.81
N ALA A 209 0.93 23.44 -10.98
CA ALA A 209 1.49 24.00 -12.21
C ALA A 209 1.38 25.54 -12.27
N ASN A 210 0.60 26.15 -11.41
CA ASN A 210 0.40 27.60 -11.32
C ASN A 210 1.23 28.25 -10.17
N GLU A 211 1.93 27.46 -9.36
CA GLU A 211 2.90 27.91 -8.36
C GLU A 211 4.24 28.29 -9.02
#